data_af99cf2eed29067a907aa1d9071d2494
#
_entry.id   af99cf2eed29067a907aa1d9071d2494
#
_cell.length_a   1.000
_cell.length_b   1.000
_cell.length_c   1.000
_cell.angle_alpha   90.00
_cell.angle_beta   90.00
_cell.angle_gamma   90.00
#
_symmetry.space_group_name_H-M   'P 1'
#
loop_
_entity.id
_entity.type
_entity.pdbx_description
1 polymer ?
#
loop_
_entity_poly.entity_id
_entity_poly.type
_entity_poly.pdbx_seq_one_letter_code
_entity_poly.pdbx_strand_id
1 'polypeptide(L)'
;MQFKAIAFAAATLVLGHAAWAGEAEAKKWIDSEFQPSTLNKDQQMAEMKWFIEAAKKLQTKGVKEISVVSETITTHEYEAKTLAKAFTEITGITVKHDLIQEGDVV
;
A
#
# COMPACT_ATOMS: atom_id res chain seq x y z
N MET A 1 11.24 -37.55 8.29
CA MET A 1 10.36 -37.17 7.16
C MET A 1 9.39 -36.07 7.52
N GLN A 2 8.74 -36.22 8.65
CA GLN A 2 7.78 -35.19 9.10
C GLN A 2 8.44 -33.82 9.38
N PHE A 3 9.69 -33.83 9.85
CA PHE A 3 10.42 -32.60 10.10
C PHE A 3 10.67 -31.78 8.84
N LYS A 4 10.89 -32.44 7.70
CA LYS A 4 11.07 -31.76 6.42
C LYS A 4 9.79 -31.06 5.99
N ALA A 5 8.65 -31.67 6.20
CA ALA A 5 7.36 -31.09 5.85
C ALA A 5 7.08 -29.85 6.70
N ILE A 6 7.38 -29.89 7.99
CA ILE A 6 7.18 -28.75 8.91
C ILE A 6 8.08 -27.60 8.51
N ALA A 7 9.35 -27.86 8.21
CA ALA A 7 10.30 -26.82 7.80
C ALA A 7 9.86 -26.19 6.47
N PHE A 8 9.36 -27.00 5.55
CA PHE A 8 8.85 -26.51 4.28
C PHE A 8 7.64 -25.60 4.48
N ALA A 9 6.72 -25.96 5.36
CA ALA A 9 5.55 -25.14 5.66
C ALA A 9 5.94 -23.79 6.25
N ALA A 10 6.93 -23.77 7.13
CA ALA A 10 7.43 -22.53 7.71
C ALA A 10 8.03 -21.61 6.64
N ALA A 11 8.81 -22.18 5.73
CA ALA A 11 9.37 -21.41 4.61
C ALA A 11 8.27 -20.84 3.71
N THR A 12 7.22 -21.62 3.46
CA THR A 12 6.09 -21.16 2.68
C THR A 12 5.38 -19.98 3.34
N LEU A 13 5.22 -20.01 4.66
CA LEU A 13 4.61 -18.91 5.40
C LEU A 13 5.42 -17.62 5.27
N VAL A 14 6.74 -17.71 5.35
CA VAL A 14 7.62 -16.55 5.18
C VAL A 14 7.48 -15.97 3.78
N LEU A 15 7.45 -16.81 2.75
CA LEU A 15 7.24 -16.38 1.38
C LEU A 15 5.86 -15.76 1.18
N GLY A 16 4.81 -16.35 1.78
CA GLY A 16 3.47 -15.82 1.74
C GLY A 16 3.38 -14.44 2.40
N HIS A 17 4.15 -14.21 3.45
CA HIS A 17 4.22 -12.93 4.13
C HIS A 17 4.79 -11.83 3.21
N ALA A 18 5.86 -12.16 2.47
CA ALA A 18 6.47 -11.25 1.51
C ALA A 18 5.55 -10.90 0.34
N ALA A 19 4.55 -11.76 0.05
CA ALA A 19 3.62 -11.55 -1.04
C ALA A 19 2.38 -10.74 -0.66
N TRP A 20 2.29 -10.24 0.58
CA TRP A 20 1.10 -9.53 1.05
C TRP A 20 0.90 -8.17 0.42
N ALA A 21 1.96 -7.51 -0.03
CA ALA A 21 1.82 -6.30 -0.83
C ALA A 21 1.34 -6.71 -2.22
N GLY A 22 0.29 -6.08 -2.70
CA GLY A 22 -0.17 -6.34 -4.06
C GLY A 22 -1.67 -6.52 -4.20
N GLU A 23 -2.07 -7.39 -5.13
CA GLU A 23 -3.47 -7.51 -5.57
C GLU A 23 -4.44 -7.91 -4.46
N ALA A 24 -4.04 -8.82 -3.57
CA ALA A 24 -4.91 -9.24 -2.46
C ALA A 24 -5.24 -8.06 -1.54
N GLU A 25 -4.24 -7.26 -1.20
CA GLU A 25 -4.44 -6.07 -0.38
C GLU A 25 -5.25 -5.01 -1.13
N ALA A 26 -4.97 -4.84 -2.43
CA ALA A 26 -5.76 -3.93 -3.27
C ALA A 26 -7.24 -4.30 -3.26
N LYS A 27 -7.55 -5.57 -3.43
CA LYS A 27 -8.94 -6.04 -3.42
C LYS A 27 -9.63 -5.75 -2.08
N LYS A 28 -8.93 -5.98 -0.99
CA LYS A 28 -9.43 -5.72 0.36
C LYS A 28 -9.80 -4.24 0.52
N TRP A 29 -8.92 -3.34 0.09
CA TRP A 29 -9.18 -1.90 0.18
C TRP A 29 -10.30 -1.45 -0.75
N ILE A 30 -10.37 -2.00 -1.97
CA ILE A 30 -11.45 -1.72 -2.92
C ILE A 30 -12.79 -2.14 -2.34
N ASP A 31 -12.87 -3.31 -1.73
CA ASP A 31 -14.13 -3.84 -1.18
C ASP A 31 -14.60 -3.11 0.06
N SER A 32 -13.72 -2.50 0.83
CA SER A 32 -14.07 -1.87 2.10
C SER A 32 -14.05 -0.35 2.06
N GLU A 33 -12.92 0.25 1.69
CA GLU A 33 -12.73 1.70 1.86
C GLU A 33 -13.04 2.51 0.61
N PHE A 34 -12.79 1.95 -0.57
CA PHE A 34 -12.91 2.71 -1.81
C PHE A 34 -14.29 2.61 -2.45
N GLN A 35 -15.32 2.54 -1.62
CA GLN A 35 -16.72 2.55 -2.06
C GLN A 35 -17.48 3.67 -1.35
N PRO A 36 -18.42 4.34 -1.97
CA PRO A 36 -18.76 4.24 -3.40
C PRO A 36 -17.73 4.92 -4.29
N SER A 37 -17.69 4.52 -5.57
CA SER A 37 -16.75 5.06 -6.54
C SER A 37 -17.42 5.20 -7.91
N THR A 38 -16.94 6.14 -8.72
CA THR A 38 -17.38 6.28 -10.11
C THR A 38 -16.82 5.16 -10.99
N LEU A 39 -15.75 4.50 -10.53
CA LEU A 39 -15.20 3.32 -11.18
C LEU A 39 -15.82 2.06 -10.58
N ASN A 40 -16.14 1.07 -11.42
CA ASN A 40 -16.53 -0.23 -10.88
C ASN A 40 -15.32 -0.95 -10.30
N LYS A 41 -15.56 -2.07 -9.61
CA LYS A 41 -14.47 -2.78 -8.90
C LYS A 41 -13.39 -3.31 -9.84
N ASP A 42 -13.77 -3.75 -11.04
CA ASP A 42 -12.79 -4.23 -12.02
C ASP A 42 -11.91 -3.10 -12.53
N GLN A 43 -12.49 -1.93 -12.76
CA GLN A 43 -11.75 -0.73 -13.16
C GLN A 43 -10.82 -0.27 -12.03
N GLN A 44 -11.29 -0.30 -10.79
CA GLN A 44 -10.45 0.03 -9.64
C GLN A 44 -9.28 -0.93 -9.52
N MET A 45 -9.52 -2.22 -9.73
CA MET A 45 -8.45 -3.22 -9.68
C MET A 45 -7.41 -2.99 -10.79
N ALA A 46 -7.84 -2.60 -11.98
CA ALA A 46 -6.93 -2.28 -13.07
C ALA A 46 -6.01 -1.11 -12.70
N GLU A 47 -6.56 -0.08 -12.05
CA GLU A 47 -5.76 1.05 -11.55
C GLU A 47 -4.76 0.58 -10.49
N MET A 48 -5.19 -0.26 -9.56
CA MET A 48 -4.31 -0.79 -8.51
C MET A 48 -3.16 -1.62 -9.09
N LYS A 49 -3.43 -2.42 -10.11
CA LYS A 49 -2.38 -3.18 -10.81
C LYS A 49 -1.33 -2.26 -11.42
N TRP A 50 -1.75 -1.14 -11.97
CA TRP A 50 -0.81 -0.15 -12.50
C TRP A 50 0.11 0.38 -11.40
N PHE A 51 -0.44 0.74 -10.24
CA PHE A 51 0.35 1.21 -9.11
C PHE A 51 1.32 0.14 -8.60
N ILE A 52 0.86 -1.10 -8.52
CA ILE A 52 1.70 -2.22 -8.08
C ILE A 52 2.90 -2.41 -9.01
N GLU A 53 2.66 -2.39 -10.31
CA GLU A 53 3.74 -2.54 -11.29
C GLU A 53 4.70 -1.37 -11.29
N ALA A 54 4.18 -0.14 -11.17
CA ALA A 54 5.01 1.05 -11.06
C ALA A 54 5.89 0.99 -9.80
N ALA A 55 5.29 0.55 -8.69
CA ALA A 55 6.03 0.40 -7.43
C ALA A 55 7.16 -0.62 -7.53
N LYS A 56 6.94 -1.74 -8.21
CA LYS A 56 7.98 -2.73 -8.45
C LYS A 56 9.19 -2.13 -9.18
N LYS A 57 8.91 -1.34 -10.20
CA LYS A 57 9.98 -0.66 -10.96
C LYS A 57 10.77 0.31 -10.08
N LEU A 58 10.08 1.07 -9.23
CA LEU A 58 10.74 1.98 -8.31
C LEU A 58 11.57 1.24 -7.27
N GLN A 59 11.05 0.13 -6.75
CA GLN A 59 11.76 -0.68 -5.76
C GLN A 59 13.06 -1.26 -6.34
N THR A 60 13.07 -1.64 -7.61
CA THR A 60 14.32 -2.10 -8.25
C THR A 60 15.36 -1.00 -8.34
N LYS A 61 14.95 0.26 -8.27
CA LYS A 61 15.84 1.43 -8.24
C LYS A 61 16.18 1.87 -6.82
N GLY A 62 15.78 1.11 -5.81
CA GLY A 62 16.06 1.39 -4.42
C GLY A 62 15.08 2.30 -3.71
N VAL A 63 13.97 2.66 -4.34
CA VAL A 63 12.93 3.49 -3.70
C VAL A 63 12.12 2.61 -2.75
N LYS A 64 12.17 2.94 -1.46
CA LYS A 64 11.43 2.20 -0.41
C LYS A 64 10.45 3.07 0.35
N GLU A 65 10.61 4.38 0.25
CA GLU A 65 9.86 5.34 1.03
C GLU A 65 9.69 6.63 0.26
N ILE A 66 8.55 7.28 0.42
CA ILE A 66 8.31 8.64 -0.06
C ILE A 66 7.89 9.51 1.13
N SER A 67 8.26 10.78 1.10
CA SER A 67 7.92 11.74 2.14
C SER A 67 6.98 12.78 1.58
N VAL A 68 5.93 13.07 2.34
CA VAL A 68 4.92 14.07 1.99
C VAL A 68 4.78 15.04 3.15
N VAL A 69 4.69 16.32 2.86
CA VAL A 69 4.40 17.35 3.86
C VAL A 69 3.17 18.10 3.40
N SER A 70 2.19 18.24 4.27
CA SER A 70 0.97 18.98 3.97
C SER A 70 0.43 19.66 5.23
N GLU A 71 -0.52 20.56 5.04
CA GLU A 71 -1.16 21.25 6.16
C GLU A 71 -2.09 20.31 6.93
N THR A 72 -2.40 20.68 8.17
CA THR A 72 -3.27 19.89 9.04
C THR A 72 -4.73 20.28 8.80
N ILE A 73 -5.34 19.64 7.83
CA ILE A 73 -6.77 19.75 7.54
C ILE A 73 -7.36 18.35 7.41
N THR A 74 -8.67 18.24 7.49
CA THR A 74 -9.39 16.95 7.49
C THR A 74 -9.02 16.07 6.31
N THR A 75 -8.94 16.64 5.11
CA THR A 75 -8.57 15.90 3.90
C THR A 75 -7.18 15.29 4.01
N HIS A 76 -6.20 16.09 4.42
CA HIS A 76 -4.81 15.63 4.55
C HIS A 76 -4.63 14.66 5.71
N GLU A 77 -5.45 14.78 6.76
CA GLU A 77 -5.47 13.79 7.83
C GLU A 77 -5.93 12.44 7.33
N TYR A 78 -6.95 12.41 6.49
CA TYR A 78 -7.43 11.17 5.85
C TYR A 78 -6.34 10.57 4.97
N GLU A 79 -5.69 11.39 4.17
CA GLU A 79 -4.58 10.93 3.32
C GLU A 79 -3.44 10.35 4.16
N ALA A 80 -3.03 11.03 5.21
CA ALA A 80 -1.91 10.60 6.05
C ALA A 80 -2.22 9.32 6.84
N LYS A 81 -3.44 9.19 7.34
CA LYS A 81 -3.81 8.08 8.23
C LYS A 81 -4.37 6.87 7.47
N THR A 82 -5.19 7.10 6.47
CA THR A 82 -5.90 6.02 5.77
C THR A 82 -5.29 5.71 4.41
N LEU A 83 -5.16 6.71 3.54
CA LEU A 83 -4.66 6.46 2.19
C LEU A 83 -3.19 6.09 2.15
N ALA A 84 -2.37 6.67 3.01
CA ALA A 84 -0.95 6.31 3.12
C ALA A 84 -0.79 4.84 3.54
N LYS A 85 -1.62 4.38 4.47
CA LYS A 85 -1.63 2.98 4.89
C LYS A 85 -2.03 2.06 3.74
N ALA A 86 -3.10 2.41 3.01
CA ALA A 86 -3.55 1.65 1.86
C ALA A 86 -2.44 1.55 0.80
N PHE A 87 -1.81 2.67 0.48
CA PHE A 87 -0.73 2.72 -0.50
C PHE A 87 0.42 1.79 -0.11
N THR A 88 0.83 1.84 1.15
CA THR A 88 1.92 0.99 1.64
C THR A 88 1.55 -0.50 1.58
N GLU A 89 0.33 -0.85 1.99
CA GLU A 89 -0.12 -2.24 1.96
C GLU A 89 -0.23 -2.78 0.53
N ILE A 90 -0.65 -1.92 -0.40
CA ILE A 90 -0.82 -2.33 -1.80
C ILE A 90 0.51 -2.38 -2.54
N THR A 91 1.38 -1.40 -2.34
CA THR A 91 2.60 -1.24 -3.15
C THR A 91 3.88 -1.70 -2.46
N GLY A 92 3.88 -1.80 -1.14
CA GLY A 92 5.10 -2.08 -0.38
C GLY A 92 6.00 -0.87 -0.17
N ILE A 93 5.62 0.32 -0.67
CA ILE A 93 6.39 1.55 -0.48
C ILE A 93 5.82 2.30 0.71
N THR A 94 6.67 2.66 1.67
CA THR A 94 6.27 3.40 2.85
C THR A 94 6.01 4.87 2.52
N VAL A 95 4.96 5.44 3.10
CA VAL A 95 4.67 6.87 2.98
C VAL A 95 4.84 7.52 4.33
N LYS A 96 5.75 8.49 4.43
CA LYS A 96 5.89 9.36 5.60
C LYS A 96 5.14 10.64 5.27
N HIS A 97 3.98 10.82 5.87
CA HIS A 97 3.14 11.98 5.63
C HIS A 97 3.08 12.84 6.90
N ASP A 98 3.81 13.95 6.89
CA ASP A 98 3.86 14.88 7.99
C ASP A 98 2.81 15.97 7.83
N LEU A 99 2.00 16.15 8.88
CA LEU A 99 0.99 17.19 8.93
C LEU A 99 1.52 18.34 9.79
N ILE A 100 1.63 19.51 9.19
CA ILE A 100 2.15 20.72 9.87
C ILE A 100 1.16 21.88 9.73
N GLN A 101 1.47 22.99 10.38
CA GLN A 101 0.65 24.20 10.26
C GLN A 101 0.75 24.77 8.85
N GLU A 102 -0.35 25.33 8.35
CA GLU A 102 -0.41 25.87 6.99
C GLU A 102 0.74 26.84 6.70
N GLY A 103 1.02 27.74 7.62
CA GLY A 103 2.08 28.73 7.44
C GLY A 103 3.49 28.16 7.34
N ASP A 104 3.68 26.92 7.78
CA ASP A 104 4.99 26.26 7.79
C ASP A 104 5.22 25.40 6.55
N VAL A 105 4.20 25.21 5.72
CA VAL A 105 4.32 24.39 4.49
C VAL A 105 5.11 25.12 3.42
N VAL A 106 5.07 26.43 3.42
CA VAL A 106 5.75 27.28 2.42
C VAL A 106 7.28 27.36 2.66
#